data_07df4107bbdaaec1220ff9eee2eb9af7
#
_entry.id   07df4107bbdaaec1220ff9eee2eb9af7
#
_cell.length_a   1.000
_cell.length_b   1.000
_cell.length_c   1.000
_cell.angle_alpha   90.00
_cell.angle_beta   90.00
_cell.angle_gamma   90.00
#
_symmetry.space_group_name_H-M   'P 1'
#
loop_
_entity.id
_entity.type
_entity.pdbx_description
1 polymer ?
#
loop_
_entity_poly.entity_id
_entity_poly.type
_entity_poly.pdbx_seq_one_letter_code
_entity_poly.pdbx_strand_id
1 'polypeptide(L)'
;MENSNYDRALKKEIMFEAYFGLIADFLNYFESHHIDPDDEKEKNTPMLILFDKTKETLHNLMGMKTIEEVQEAIGQFKLINKLLQQLREQ
;
A
#
# COMPACT_ATOMS: atom_id res chain seq x y z
N MET A 1 -6.26 26.81 12.04
CA MET A 1 -5.39 26.77 10.86
C MET A 1 -4.11 26.01 11.08
N GLU A 2 -3.45 26.22 12.21
CA GLU A 2 -2.30 25.41 12.57
C GLU A 2 -2.67 23.93 12.69
N ASN A 3 -3.90 23.67 13.15
CA ASN A 3 -4.41 22.31 13.32
C ASN A 3 -4.53 21.56 11.99
N SER A 4 -4.81 22.24 10.89
CA SER A 4 -4.89 21.63 9.56
C SER A 4 -3.57 21.01 9.13
N ASN A 5 -2.47 21.73 9.33
CA ASN A 5 -1.14 21.24 8.95
C ASN A 5 -0.71 20.07 9.84
N TYR A 6 -1.02 20.17 11.13
CA TYR A 6 -0.74 19.10 12.08
C TYR A 6 -1.54 17.85 11.72
N ASP A 7 -2.83 18.00 11.45
CA ASP A 7 -3.70 16.88 11.09
C ASP A 7 -3.24 16.21 9.80
N ARG A 8 -2.82 17.00 8.81
CA ARG A 8 -2.31 16.46 7.55
C ARG A 8 -1.02 15.68 7.77
N ALA A 9 -0.11 16.19 8.57
CA ALA A 9 1.14 15.51 8.88
C ALA A 9 0.87 14.19 9.60
N LEU A 10 -0.04 14.19 10.57
CA LEU A 10 -0.42 13.00 11.31
C LEU A 10 -1.06 11.96 10.38
N LYS A 11 -1.94 12.40 9.49
CA LYS A 11 -2.59 11.51 8.51
C LYS A 11 -1.57 10.91 7.55
N LYS A 12 -0.58 11.68 7.11
CA LYS A 12 0.49 11.16 6.27
C LYS A 12 1.31 10.10 7.00
N GLU A 13 1.57 10.30 8.28
CA GLU A 13 2.28 9.32 9.09
C GLU A 13 1.50 8.01 9.18
N ILE A 14 0.19 8.10 9.42
CA ILE A 14 -0.69 6.93 9.43
C ILE A 14 -0.67 6.23 8.07
N MET A 15 -0.70 7.00 6.99
CA MET A 15 -0.64 6.47 5.64
C MET A 15 0.66 5.70 5.39
N PHE A 16 1.80 6.27 5.80
CA PHE A 16 3.09 5.60 5.62
C PHE A 16 3.16 4.32 6.46
N GLU A 17 2.64 4.32 7.68
CA GLU A 17 2.59 3.11 8.50
C GLU A 17 1.77 2.02 7.82
N ALA A 18 0.61 2.38 7.25
CA ALA A 18 -0.23 1.44 6.52
C ALA A 18 0.53 0.88 5.31
N TYR A 19 1.22 1.75 4.57
CA TYR A 19 2.00 1.33 3.41
C TYR A 19 3.12 0.37 3.81
N PHE A 20 3.91 0.71 4.82
CA PHE A 20 5.03 -0.15 5.24
C PHE A 20 4.54 -1.49 5.76
N GLY A 21 3.40 -1.52 6.46
CA GLY A 21 2.78 -2.77 6.90
C GLY A 21 2.39 -3.65 5.72
N LEU A 22 1.79 -3.05 4.68
CA LEU A 22 1.43 -3.78 3.46
C LEU A 22 2.66 -4.32 2.76
N ILE A 23 3.70 -3.53 2.60
CA ILE A 23 4.93 -3.96 1.91
C ILE A 23 5.56 -5.13 2.67
N ALA A 24 5.61 -5.05 4.00
CA ALA A 24 6.14 -6.14 4.82
C ALA A 24 5.35 -7.43 4.60
N ASP A 25 4.02 -7.35 4.55
CA ASP A 25 3.17 -8.51 4.32
C ASP A 25 3.39 -9.10 2.93
N PHE A 26 3.51 -8.26 1.90
CA PHE A 26 3.81 -8.72 0.55
C PHE A 26 5.16 -9.45 0.49
N LEU A 27 6.19 -8.85 1.08
CA LEU A 27 7.53 -9.43 1.04
C LEU A 27 7.58 -10.76 1.79
N ASN A 28 6.89 -10.86 2.93
CA ASN A 28 6.79 -12.11 3.68
C ASN A 28 6.09 -13.19 2.85
N TYR A 29 5.03 -12.82 2.13
CA TYR A 29 4.33 -13.76 1.26
C TYR A 29 5.26 -14.27 0.15
N PHE A 30 5.96 -13.35 -0.53
CA PHE A 30 6.86 -13.73 -1.62
C PHE A 30 7.97 -14.64 -1.12
N GLU A 31 8.56 -14.33 0.02
CA GLU A 31 9.60 -15.16 0.62
C GLU A 31 9.08 -16.56 0.96
N SER A 32 7.92 -16.63 1.59
CA SER A 32 7.31 -17.91 2.00
C SER A 32 7.00 -18.81 0.80
N HIS A 33 6.64 -18.22 -0.33
CA HIS A 33 6.22 -18.96 -1.52
C HIS A 33 7.31 -19.03 -2.58
N HIS A 34 8.51 -18.56 -2.25
CA HIS A 34 9.66 -18.56 -3.18
C HIS A 34 9.33 -17.82 -4.48
N ILE A 35 8.63 -16.70 -4.37
CA ILE A 35 8.28 -15.85 -5.52
C ILE A 35 9.27 -14.68 -5.59
N ASP A 36 9.84 -14.48 -6.78
CA ASP A 36 10.69 -13.32 -7.04
C ASP A 36 9.81 -12.21 -7.63
N PRO A 37 9.60 -11.09 -6.91
CA PRO A 37 8.75 -10.02 -7.42
C PRO A 37 9.29 -9.33 -8.65
N ASP A 38 10.58 -9.55 -8.98
CA ASP A 38 11.21 -8.98 -10.17
C ASP A 38 11.17 -9.93 -11.36
N ASP A 39 10.70 -11.16 -11.19
CA ASP A 39 10.62 -12.15 -12.26
C ASP A 39 9.44 -11.82 -13.18
N GLU A 40 9.74 -11.63 -14.45
CA GLU A 40 8.71 -11.31 -15.45
C GLU A 40 7.65 -12.40 -15.59
N LYS A 41 8.00 -13.65 -15.31
CA LYS A 41 7.06 -14.76 -15.39
C LYS A 41 5.97 -14.67 -14.34
N GLU A 42 6.25 -13.99 -13.23
CA GLU A 42 5.32 -13.86 -12.11
C GLU A 42 4.46 -12.60 -12.19
N LYS A 43 4.72 -11.70 -13.14
CA LYS A 43 4.07 -10.39 -13.23
C LYS A 43 2.55 -10.45 -13.35
N ASN A 44 2.00 -11.53 -13.86
CA ASN A 44 0.55 -11.68 -14.02
C ASN A 44 -0.13 -12.34 -12.81
N THR A 45 0.64 -12.65 -11.77
CA THR A 45 0.08 -13.22 -10.54
C THR A 45 -0.77 -12.16 -9.84
N PRO A 46 -1.97 -12.49 -9.36
CA PRO A 46 -2.80 -11.49 -8.66
C PRO A 46 -2.09 -10.79 -7.52
N MET A 47 -1.26 -11.52 -6.76
CA MET A 47 -0.51 -10.95 -5.66
C MET A 47 0.50 -9.89 -6.12
N LEU A 48 1.20 -10.13 -7.24
CA LEU A 48 2.14 -9.16 -7.79
C LEU A 48 1.45 -7.96 -8.41
N ILE A 49 0.30 -8.17 -9.05
CA ILE A 49 -0.50 -7.04 -9.56
C ILE A 49 -0.89 -6.13 -8.42
N LEU A 50 -1.33 -6.71 -7.30
CA LEU A 50 -1.73 -5.94 -6.11
C LEU A 50 -0.52 -5.23 -5.49
N PHE A 51 0.63 -5.88 -5.44
CA PHE A 51 1.88 -5.29 -4.95
C PHE A 51 2.28 -4.06 -5.78
N ASP A 52 2.24 -4.19 -7.11
CA ASP A 52 2.56 -3.08 -8.01
C ASP A 52 1.56 -1.93 -7.85
N LYS A 53 0.28 -2.25 -7.66
CA LYS A 53 -0.75 -1.24 -7.41
C LYS A 53 -0.48 -0.48 -6.11
N THR A 54 0.01 -1.17 -5.09
CA THR A 54 0.36 -0.55 -3.82
C THR A 54 1.49 0.45 -3.99
N LYS A 55 2.54 0.08 -4.73
CA LYS A 55 3.67 0.98 -4.99
C LYS A 55 3.24 2.18 -5.84
N GLU A 56 2.41 1.95 -6.84
CA GLU A 56 1.89 3.01 -7.69
C GLU A 56 1.04 4.00 -6.87
N THR A 57 0.20 3.48 -5.97
CA THR A 57 -0.61 4.30 -5.10
C THR A 57 0.26 5.21 -4.24
N LEU A 58 1.32 4.67 -3.63
CA LEU A 58 2.24 5.50 -2.85
C LEU A 58 2.91 6.57 -3.72
N HIS A 59 3.36 6.18 -4.91
CA HIS A 59 4.01 7.13 -5.83
C HIS A 59 3.07 8.31 -6.13
N ASN A 60 1.80 8.03 -6.41
CA ASN A 60 0.81 9.06 -6.68
C ASN A 60 0.53 9.93 -5.46
N LEU A 61 0.67 9.36 -4.26
CA LEU A 61 0.43 10.04 -2.99
C LEU A 61 1.51 11.04 -2.61
N MET A 62 2.72 10.88 -3.15
CA MET A 62 3.84 11.76 -2.80
C MET A 62 3.57 13.21 -3.16
N GLY A 63 2.65 13.46 -4.10
CA GLY A 63 2.25 14.82 -4.49
C GLY A 63 1.01 15.35 -3.79
N MET A 64 0.43 14.60 -2.87
CA MET A 64 -0.83 15.01 -2.24
C MET A 64 -0.67 16.16 -1.28
N LYS A 65 -1.54 17.15 -1.41
CA LYS A 65 -1.47 18.39 -0.65
C LYS A 65 -2.63 18.58 0.32
N THR A 66 -3.73 17.83 0.17
CA THR A 66 -4.93 18.02 0.99
C THR A 66 -5.15 16.82 1.92
N ILE A 67 -5.86 17.08 3.02
CA ILE A 67 -6.23 16.02 3.97
C ILE A 67 -7.14 15.00 3.29
N GLU A 68 -8.05 15.46 2.44
CA GLU A 68 -8.98 14.59 1.71
C GLU A 68 -8.24 13.59 0.84
N GLU A 69 -7.21 14.05 0.13
CA GLU A 69 -6.40 13.16 -0.70
C GLU A 69 -5.67 12.11 0.12
N VAL A 70 -5.12 12.52 1.28
CA VAL A 70 -4.44 11.59 2.19
C VAL A 70 -5.42 10.57 2.76
N GLN A 71 -6.62 11.01 3.15
CA GLN A 71 -7.66 10.10 3.67
C GLN A 71 -8.11 9.10 2.63
N GLU A 72 -8.27 9.54 1.37
CA GLU A 72 -8.59 8.65 0.27
C GLU A 72 -7.52 7.59 0.09
N ALA A 73 -6.26 7.99 0.20
CA ALA A 73 -5.14 7.07 0.10
C ALA A 73 -5.14 6.02 1.21
N ILE A 74 -5.42 6.45 2.44
CA ILE A 74 -5.54 5.52 3.57
C ILE A 74 -6.66 4.50 3.28
N GLY A 75 -7.77 4.97 2.73
CA GLY A 75 -8.87 4.09 2.33
C GLY A 75 -8.44 3.08 1.29
N GLN A 76 -7.66 3.51 0.30
CA GLN A 76 -7.13 2.61 -0.73
C GLN A 76 -6.21 1.56 -0.12
N PHE A 77 -5.32 1.94 0.79
CA PHE A 77 -4.43 0.98 1.45
C PHE A 77 -5.21 -0.02 2.30
N LYS A 78 -6.28 0.40 2.96
CA LYS A 78 -7.14 -0.52 3.71
C LYS A 78 -7.80 -1.53 2.79
N LEU A 79 -8.27 -1.08 1.63
CA LEU A 79 -8.86 -1.97 0.63
C LEU A 79 -7.83 -2.97 0.10
N ILE A 80 -6.63 -2.48 -0.21
CA ILE A 80 -5.53 -3.34 -0.67
C ILE A 80 -5.21 -4.39 0.39
N ASN A 81 -5.15 -3.99 1.66
CA ASN A 81 -4.89 -4.93 2.75
C ASN A 81 -5.97 -6.01 2.81
N LYS A 82 -7.23 -5.64 2.65
CA LYS A 82 -8.33 -6.60 2.63
C LYS A 82 -8.17 -7.61 1.50
N LEU A 83 -7.83 -7.13 0.30
CA LEU A 83 -7.60 -8.00 -0.86
C LEU A 83 -6.38 -8.90 -0.65
N LEU A 84 -5.31 -8.36 -0.07
CA LEU A 84 -4.13 -9.13 0.26
C LEU A 84 -4.46 -10.29 1.20
N GLN A 85 -5.22 -10.02 2.26
CA GLN A 85 -5.60 -11.07 3.20
C GLN A 85 -6.46 -12.14 2.53
N GLN A 86 -7.36 -11.74 1.64
CA GLN A 86 -8.17 -12.69 0.88
C GLN A 86 -7.30 -13.58 -0.02
N LEU A 87 -6.31 -13.01 -0.68
CA LEU A 87 -5.39 -13.79 -1.52
C LEU A 87 -4.53 -14.75 -0.69
N ARG A 88 -4.13 -14.32 0.51
CA ARG A 88 -3.33 -15.17 1.39
C ARG A 88 -4.11 -16.39 1.91
N GLU A 89 -5.43 -16.28 2.02
CA GLU A 89 -6.28 -17.37 2.48
C GLU A 89 -6.54 -18.42 1.40
N GLN A 90 -6.23 -18.10 0.17
CA GLN A 90 -6.32 -19.05 -0.93
C GLN A 90 -5.07 -19.92 -0.97
#